data_3a687d6e24fb00cdc8f1ccd1432f3e03
#
_entry.id   3a687d6e24fb00cdc8f1ccd1432f3e03
#
_cell.length_a   1.000
_cell.length_b   1.000
_cell.length_c   1.000
_cell.angle_alpha   90.00
_cell.angle_beta   90.00
_cell.angle_gamma   90.00
#
_symmetry.space_group_name_H-M   'P 1'
#
loop_
_entity.id
_entity.type
_entity.pdbx_description
1 polymer ?
#
loop_
_entity_poly.entity_id
_entity_poly.type
_entity_poly.pdbx_seq_one_letter_code
_entity_poly.pdbx_strand_id
1 'polypeptide(L)'
;MDYVEEFDKLKTKVLKYILFKKRTEQEVRQKFREDSGKLLDDVIEELKELDYINDEIYIQKAINEFRNLKNMSIKEIEYKLMTKGLKKDIINNYIYINKEELLDYEIKSAKNIFIKKQNLLETEEIINYLKKKGYLEETIKIAQEDIS
;
A
#
# COMPACT_ATOMS: atom_id res chain seq x y z
N MET A 1 -20.86 3.97 33.66
CA MET A 1 -21.27 3.75 32.26
C MET A 1 -21.19 2.27 31.93
N ASP A 2 -22.25 1.70 31.35
CA ASP A 2 -22.19 0.28 31.03
C ASP A 2 -21.40 0.00 29.73
N TYR A 3 -21.18 -1.27 29.47
CA TYR A 3 -20.39 -1.71 28.32
C TYR A 3 -21.00 -1.25 26.98
N VAL A 4 -22.31 -1.35 26.83
CA VAL A 4 -23.00 -0.96 25.60
C VAL A 4 -22.80 0.52 25.28
N GLU A 5 -22.91 1.36 26.30
CA GLU A 5 -22.70 2.80 26.14
C GLU A 5 -21.24 3.11 25.77
N GLU A 6 -20.27 2.47 26.43
CA GLU A 6 -18.86 2.64 26.13
C GLU A 6 -18.51 2.15 24.73
N PHE A 7 -19.08 1.02 24.34
CA PHE A 7 -18.91 0.45 23.00
C PHE A 7 -19.42 1.42 21.93
N ASP A 8 -20.64 1.92 22.09
CA ASP A 8 -21.24 2.83 21.13
C ASP A 8 -20.45 4.14 21.00
N LYS A 9 -19.94 4.66 22.09
CA LYS A 9 -19.11 5.86 22.07
C LYS A 9 -17.80 5.64 21.32
N LEU A 10 -17.12 4.55 21.62
CA LEU A 10 -15.86 4.24 20.96
C LEU A 10 -16.08 3.93 19.48
N LYS A 11 -17.10 3.15 19.16
CA LYS A 11 -17.46 2.85 17.77
C LYS A 11 -17.71 4.13 16.97
N THR A 12 -18.42 5.09 17.54
CA THR A 12 -18.69 6.37 16.89
C THR A 12 -17.39 7.12 16.58
N LYS A 13 -16.47 7.17 17.53
CA LYS A 13 -15.16 7.83 17.34
C LYS A 13 -14.34 7.14 16.25
N VAL A 14 -14.31 5.82 16.26
CA VAL A 14 -13.57 5.04 15.27
C VAL A 14 -14.17 5.23 13.89
N LEU A 15 -15.51 5.20 13.77
CA LEU A 15 -16.19 5.44 12.50
C LEU A 15 -15.85 6.82 11.92
N LYS A 16 -15.85 7.86 12.73
CA LYS A 16 -15.49 9.21 12.28
C LYS A 16 -14.10 9.23 11.69
N TYR A 17 -13.16 8.55 12.34
CA TYR A 17 -11.78 8.46 11.89
C TYR A 17 -11.67 7.74 10.54
N ILE A 18 -12.36 6.62 10.37
CA ILE A 18 -12.34 5.80 9.17
C ILE A 18 -13.07 6.50 8.00
N LEU A 19 -14.20 7.16 8.28
CA LEU A 19 -14.98 7.82 7.24
C LEU A 19 -14.30 9.08 6.71
N PHE A 20 -13.45 9.70 7.52
CA PHE A 20 -12.66 10.84 7.06
C PHE A 20 -11.65 10.41 5.98
N LYS A 21 -11.00 9.27 6.18
CA LYS A 21 -10.05 8.69 5.24
C LYS A 21 -9.93 7.19 5.52
N LYS A 22 -9.84 6.37 4.49
CA LYS A 22 -9.66 4.92 4.67
C LYS A 22 -8.42 4.63 5.49
N ARG A 23 -8.56 3.66 6.41
CA ARG A 23 -7.50 3.27 7.35
C ARG A 23 -7.34 1.77 7.39
N THR A 24 -6.10 1.33 7.64
CA THR A 24 -5.84 -0.07 7.96
C THR A 24 -6.27 -0.36 9.40
N GLU A 25 -6.43 -1.65 9.73
CA GLU A 25 -6.70 -2.05 11.11
C GLU A 25 -5.60 -1.53 12.05
N GLN A 26 -4.34 -1.63 11.64
CA GLN A 26 -3.21 -1.15 12.45
C GLN A 26 -3.26 0.35 12.69
N GLU A 27 -3.64 1.13 11.68
CA GLU A 27 -3.80 2.57 11.85
C GLU A 27 -4.89 2.91 12.87
N VAL A 28 -6.00 2.16 12.85
CA VAL A 28 -7.07 2.32 13.84
C VAL A 28 -6.56 1.98 15.24
N ARG A 29 -5.88 0.84 15.40
CA ARG A 29 -5.32 0.43 16.69
C ARG A 29 -4.33 1.44 17.24
N GLN A 30 -3.50 2.00 16.38
CA GLN A 30 -2.51 3.01 16.78
C GLN A 30 -3.18 4.31 17.21
N LYS A 31 -4.19 4.75 16.46
CA LYS A 31 -4.93 5.97 16.78
C LYS A 31 -5.65 5.88 18.11
N PHE A 32 -6.24 4.73 18.42
CA PHE A 32 -7.03 4.50 19.63
C PHE A 32 -6.29 3.62 20.65
N ARG A 33 -4.94 3.70 20.67
CA ARG A 33 -4.13 2.87 21.56
C ARG A 33 -4.42 3.06 23.04
N GLU A 34 -4.89 4.24 23.42
CA GLU A 34 -5.30 4.50 24.82
C GLU A 34 -6.56 3.74 25.22
N ASP A 35 -7.39 3.36 24.25
CA ASP A 35 -8.59 2.56 24.43
C ASP A 35 -8.33 1.08 24.15
N SER A 36 -7.07 0.65 24.04
CA SER A 36 -6.71 -0.72 23.70
C SER A 36 -7.23 -1.72 24.75
N GLY A 37 -7.51 -2.93 24.30
CA GLY A 37 -8.05 -4.00 25.10
C GLY A 37 -9.32 -4.55 24.49
N LYS A 38 -10.13 -5.22 25.30
CA LYS A 38 -11.31 -5.93 24.82
C LYS A 38 -12.32 -5.01 24.13
N LEU A 39 -12.53 -3.82 24.65
CA LEU A 39 -13.51 -2.89 24.10
C LEU A 39 -13.13 -2.49 22.65
N LEU A 40 -11.87 -2.09 22.43
CA LEU A 40 -11.40 -1.75 21.10
C LEU A 40 -11.42 -2.96 20.17
N ASP A 41 -11.01 -4.13 20.67
CA ASP A 41 -11.03 -5.37 19.87
C ASP A 41 -12.47 -5.67 19.39
N ASP A 42 -13.46 -5.53 20.26
CA ASP A 42 -14.85 -5.79 19.90
C ASP A 42 -15.39 -4.78 18.88
N VAL A 43 -15.01 -3.49 19.02
CA VAL A 43 -15.38 -2.46 18.06
C VAL A 43 -14.78 -2.77 16.69
N ILE A 44 -13.49 -3.11 16.66
CA ILE A 44 -12.79 -3.43 15.41
C ILE A 44 -13.43 -4.66 14.74
N GLU A 45 -13.73 -5.71 15.52
CA GLU A 45 -14.37 -6.91 14.97
C GLU A 45 -15.72 -6.58 14.33
N GLU A 46 -16.55 -5.77 14.96
CA GLU A 46 -17.83 -5.37 14.38
C GLU A 46 -17.62 -4.57 13.09
N LEU A 47 -16.66 -3.64 13.09
CA LEU A 47 -16.39 -2.82 11.90
C LEU A 47 -15.78 -3.64 10.76
N LYS A 48 -15.06 -4.71 11.08
CA LYS A 48 -14.59 -5.67 10.07
C LYS A 48 -15.76 -6.45 9.47
N GLU A 49 -16.70 -6.90 10.30
CA GLU A 49 -17.89 -7.61 9.80
C GLU A 49 -18.74 -6.73 8.90
N LEU A 50 -18.76 -5.44 9.16
CA LEU A 50 -19.50 -4.46 8.36
C LEU A 50 -18.69 -3.90 7.19
N ASP A 51 -17.48 -4.39 6.96
CA ASP A 51 -16.52 -3.98 5.92
C ASP A 51 -16.04 -2.53 6.00
N TYR A 52 -16.21 -1.87 7.15
CA TYR A 52 -15.60 -0.55 7.37
C TYR A 52 -14.10 -0.63 7.57
N ILE A 53 -13.61 -1.74 8.11
CA ILE A 53 -12.19 -2.06 8.20
C ILE A 53 -11.98 -3.32 7.38
N ASN A 54 -11.19 -3.22 6.31
CA ASN A 54 -10.89 -4.34 5.42
C ASN A 54 -9.54 -4.11 4.76
N ASP A 55 -8.51 -4.76 5.29
CA ASP A 55 -7.13 -4.58 4.82
C ASP A 55 -6.92 -5.10 3.39
N GLU A 56 -7.68 -6.10 2.96
CA GLU A 56 -7.60 -6.61 1.59
C GLU A 56 -8.12 -5.58 0.59
N ILE A 57 -9.23 -4.93 0.90
CA ILE A 57 -9.75 -3.84 0.07
C ILE A 57 -8.81 -2.64 0.11
N TYR A 58 -8.24 -2.35 1.28
CA TYR A 58 -7.29 -1.26 1.44
C TYR A 58 -6.09 -1.43 0.51
N ILE A 59 -5.49 -2.62 0.49
CA ILE A 59 -4.30 -2.88 -0.34
C ILE A 59 -4.63 -2.73 -1.82
N GLN A 60 -5.79 -3.20 -2.27
CA GLN A 60 -6.22 -3.09 -3.65
C GLN A 60 -6.31 -1.62 -4.09
N LYS A 61 -6.95 -0.79 -3.27
CA LYS A 61 -7.09 0.65 -3.56
C LYS A 61 -5.76 1.38 -3.52
N ALA A 62 -4.93 1.09 -2.52
CA ALA A 62 -3.62 1.72 -2.39
C ALA A 62 -2.71 1.39 -3.56
N ILE A 63 -2.67 0.14 -3.98
CA ILE A 63 -1.86 -0.27 -5.12
C ILE A 63 -2.36 0.39 -6.40
N ASN A 64 -3.67 0.50 -6.61
CA ASN A 64 -4.21 1.18 -7.78
C ASN A 64 -3.79 2.65 -7.82
N GLU A 65 -3.77 3.34 -6.69
CA GLU A 65 -3.30 4.71 -6.60
C GLU A 65 -1.81 4.82 -6.95
N PHE A 66 -0.98 3.93 -6.39
CA PHE A 66 0.46 3.92 -6.69
C PHE A 66 0.72 3.61 -8.16
N ARG A 67 -0.05 2.70 -8.77
CA ARG A 67 0.08 2.37 -10.19
C ARG A 67 -0.20 3.58 -11.09
N ASN A 68 -1.15 4.42 -10.71
CA ASN A 68 -1.48 5.62 -11.49
C ASN A 68 -0.33 6.63 -11.51
N LEU A 69 0.50 6.67 -10.47
CA LEU A 69 1.65 7.59 -10.40
C LEU A 69 2.81 7.15 -11.30
N LYS A 70 2.96 5.86 -11.58
CA LYS A 70 4.00 5.28 -12.45
C LYS A 70 5.42 5.73 -12.14
N ASN A 71 5.74 5.84 -10.85
CA ASN A 71 7.06 6.31 -10.41
C ASN A 71 7.66 5.47 -9.29
N MET A 72 7.06 4.31 -9.00
CA MET A 72 7.53 3.43 -7.93
C MET A 72 7.79 2.02 -8.43
N SER A 73 8.81 1.37 -7.85
CA SER A 73 9.03 -0.06 -8.03
C SER A 73 8.03 -0.85 -7.19
N ILE A 74 7.88 -2.14 -7.47
CA ILE A 74 7.05 -3.03 -6.65
C ILE A 74 7.59 -3.06 -5.21
N LYS A 75 8.91 -3.08 -5.03
CA LYS A 75 9.52 -3.05 -3.69
C LYS A 75 9.18 -1.78 -2.92
N GLU A 76 9.18 -0.65 -3.58
CA GLU A 76 8.76 0.61 -2.95
C GLU A 76 7.30 0.57 -2.52
N ILE A 77 6.44 -0.02 -3.36
CA ILE A 77 5.02 -0.21 -3.02
C ILE A 77 4.89 -1.11 -1.81
N GLU A 78 5.60 -2.26 -1.78
CA GLU A 78 5.62 -3.16 -0.61
C GLU A 78 6.00 -2.40 0.66
N TYR A 79 7.07 -1.63 0.59
CA TYR A 79 7.55 -0.88 1.74
C TYR A 79 6.50 0.12 2.24
N LYS A 80 5.88 0.86 1.33
CA LYS A 80 4.82 1.81 1.70
C LYS A 80 3.63 1.12 2.34
N LEU A 81 3.23 -0.04 1.83
CA LEU A 81 2.14 -0.82 2.41
C LEU A 81 2.50 -1.32 3.82
N MET A 82 3.75 -1.73 4.02
CA MET A 82 4.22 -2.14 5.34
C MET A 82 4.20 -0.97 6.34
N THR A 83 4.54 0.24 5.91
CA THR A 83 4.49 1.41 6.78
C THR A 83 3.06 1.78 7.20
N LYS A 84 2.07 1.34 6.43
CA LYS A 84 0.65 1.51 6.79
C LYS A 84 0.16 0.44 7.77
N GLY A 85 1.02 -0.49 8.16
CA GLY A 85 0.69 -1.53 9.10
C GLY A 85 -0.02 -2.74 8.53
N LEU A 86 0.01 -2.90 7.20
CA LEU A 86 -0.51 -4.10 6.56
C LEU A 86 0.40 -5.29 6.84
N LYS A 87 -0.19 -6.45 7.07
CA LYS A 87 0.57 -7.67 7.34
C LYS A 87 1.31 -8.13 6.10
N LYS A 88 2.54 -8.59 6.30
CA LYS A 88 3.41 -9.01 5.21
C LYS A 88 2.80 -10.13 4.37
N ASP A 89 2.11 -11.08 4.99
CA ASP A 89 1.46 -12.18 4.27
C ASP A 89 0.34 -11.69 3.35
N ILE A 90 -0.43 -10.70 3.77
CA ILE A 90 -1.48 -10.09 2.94
C ILE A 90 -0.86 -9.38 1.73
N ILE A 91 0.21 -8.62 1.96
CA ILE A 91 0.93 -7.93 0.90
C ILE A 91 1.51 -8.92 -0.10
N ASN A 92 2.22 -9.94 0.39
CA ASN A 92 2.86 -10.94 -0.45
C ASN A 92 1.84 -11.74 -1.27
N ASN A 93 0.71 -12.09 -0.66
CA ASN A 93 -0.35 -12.81 -1.36
C ASN A 93 -0.94 -11.97 -2.49
N TYR A 94 -1.20 -10.70 -2.24
CA TYR A 94 -1.72 -9.79 -3.28
C TYR A 94 -0.74 -9.66 -4.44
N ILE A 95 0.54 -9.46 -4.14
CA ILE A 95 1.58 -9.32 -5.15
C ILE A 95 1.72 -10.60 -5.96
N TYR A 96 1.66 -11.75 -5.31
CA TYR A 96 1.76 -13.04 -5.99
C TYR A 96 0.59 -13.26 -6.95
N ILE A 97 -0.64 -13.01 -6.49
CA ILE A 97 -1.84 -13.20 -7.32
C ILE A 97 -1.84 -12.26 -8.52
N ASN A 98 -1.33 -11.05 -8.35
CA ASN A 98 -1.34 -10.00 -9.39
C ASN A 98 0.03 -9.79 -10.03
N LYS A 99 0.91 -10.77 -9.96
CA LYS A 99 2.31 -10.62 -10.37
C LYS A 99 2.51 -10.20 -11.82
N GLU A 100 1.70 -10.70 -12.73
CA GLU A 100 1.83 -10.35 -14.15
C GLU A 100 1.44 -8.88 -14.40
N GLU A 101 0.33 -8.45 -13.82
CA GLU A 101 -0.10 -7.05 -13.94
C GLU A 101 0.89 -6.09 -13.27
N LEU A 102 1.44 -6.50 -12.13
CA LEU A 102 2.40 -5.68 -11.41
C LEU A 102 3.73 -5.59 -12.14
N LEU A 103 4.16 -6.68 -12.79
CA LEU A 103 5.36 -6.64 -13.62
C LEU A 103 5.18 -5.70 -14.81
N ASP A 104 4.04 -5.78 -15.50
CA ASP A 104 3.72 -4.85 -16.59
C ASP A 104 3.71 -3.41 -16.11
N TYR A 105 3.13 -3.17 -14.94
CA TYR A 105 3.16 -1.85 -14.31
C TYR A 105 4.60 -1.38 -14.06
N GLU A 106 5.43 -2.26 -13.47
CA GLU A 106 6.81 -1.88 -13.13
C GLU A 106 7.62 -1.55 -14.38
N ILE A 107 7.42 -2.30 -15.46
CA ILE A 107 8.06 -2.01 -16.74
C ILE A 107 7.64 -0.63 -17.26
N LYS A 108 6.36 -0.31 -17.22
CA LYS A 108 5.86 1.01 -17.62
C LYS A 108 6.42 2.12 -16.76
N SER A 109 6.53 1.87 -15.45
CA SER A 109 7.12 2.81 -14.50
C SER A 109 8.59 3.05 -14.81
N ALA A 110 9.36 1.99 -15.08
CA ALA A 110 10.76 2.11 -15.44
C ALA A 110 10.95 2.87 -16.76
N LYS A 111 10.14 2.57 -17.79
CA LYS A 111 10.16 3.31 -19.06
C LYS A 111 9.91 4.80 -18.84
N ASN A 112 8.92 5.12 -18.00
CA ASN A 112 8.59 6.50 -17.69
C ASN A 112 9.78 7.23 -17.05
N ILE A 113 10.51 6.56 -16.17
CA ILE A 113 11.71 7.12 -15.53
C ILE A 113 12.85 7.30 -16.56
N PHE A 114 13.07 6.32 -17.44
CA PHE A 114 14.04 6.46 -18.52
C PHE A 114 13.75 7.68 -19.39
N ILE A 115 12.50 7.81 -19.83
CA ILE A 115 12.09 8.92 -20.71
C ILE A 115 12.30 10.27 -20.02
N LYS A 116 11.95 10.37 -18.74
CA LYS A 116 12.10 11.63 -18.01
C LYS A 116 13.54 12.01 -17.74
N LYS A 117 14.43 11.02 -17.57
CA LYS A 117 15.81 11.26 -17.16
C LYS A 117 16.84 11.19 -18.28
N GLN A 118 16.47 10.70 -19.47
CA GLN A 118 17.42 10.46 -20.57
C GLN A 118 18.15 11.71 -21.04
N ASN A 119 17.58 12.88 -20.87
CA ASN A 119 18.22 14.13 -21.26
C ASN A 119 19.09 14.73 -20.13
N LEU A 120 19.03 14.16 -18.94
CA LEU A 120 19.72 14.68 -17.76
C LEU A 120 20.84 13.74 -17.29
N LEU A 121 20.70 12.43 -17.53
CA LEU A 121 21.61 11.42 -17.02
C LEU A 121 22.00 10.44 -18.13
N GLU A 122 23.19 9.87 -17.98
CA GLU A 122 23.63 8.77 -18.83
C GLU A 122 22.82 7.51 -18.54
N THR A 123 22.72 6.62 -19.53
CA THR A 123 21.95 5.37 -19.39
C THR A 123 22.35 4.57 -18.16
N GLU A 124 23.66 4.42 -17.89
CA GLU A 124 24.13 3.68 -16.71
C GLU A 124 23.69 4.32 -15.41
N GLU A 125 23.67 5.65 -15.36
CA GLU A 125 23.19 6.36 -14.18
C GLU A 125 21.72 6.12 -13.92
N ILE A 126 20.91 6.07 -14.99
CA ILE A 126 19.48 5.75 -14.87
C ILE A 126 19.27 4.32 -14.38
N ILE A 127 20.03 3.37 -14.94
CA ILE A 127 19.98 1.97 -14.53
C ILE A 127 20.32 1.84 -13.03
N ASN A 128 21.38 2.51 -12.59
CA ASN A 128 21.77 2.49 -11.17
C ASN A 128 20.70 3.12 -10.28
N TYR A 129 20.07 4.19 -10.73
CA TYR A 129 18.98 4.83 -10.04
C TYR A 129 17.81 3.85 -9.84
N LEU A 130 17.41 3.15 -10.91
CA LEU A 130 16.33 2.18 -10.86
C LEU A 130 16.66 1.00 -9.94
N LYS A 131 17.91 0.50 -9.99
CA LYS A 131 18.35 -0.58 -9.09
C LYS A 131 18.27 -0.17 -7.63
N LYS A 132 18.67 1.05 -7.30
CA LYS A 132 18.60 1.57 -5.94
C LYS A 132 17.16 1.71 -5.45
N LYS A 133 16.23 2.03 -6.34
CA LYS A 133 14.81 2.08 -6.02
C LYS A 133 14.17 0.70 -5.89
N GLY A 134 14.88 -0.35 -6.25
CA GLY A 134 14.40 -1.72 -6.11
C GLY A 134 13.70 -2.29 -7.33
N TYR A 135 13.80 -1.63 -8.48
CA TYR A 135 13.29 -2.20 -9.73
C TYR A 135 14.05 -3.50 -10.04
N LEU A 136 13.30 -4.52 -10.50
CA LEU A 136 13.90 -5.80 -10.88
C LEU A 136 14.82 -5.64 -12.07
N GLU A 137 15.92 -6.42 -12.12
CA GLU A 137 16.85 -6.40 -13.25
C GLU A 137 16.16 -6.72 -14.57
N GLU A 138 15.27 -7.70 -14.56
CA GLU A 138 14.45 -8.06 -15.71
C GLU A 138 13.60 -6.88 -16.19
N THR A 139 12.96 -6.17 -15.25
CA THR A 139 12.17 -4.97 -15.55
C THR A 139 13.00 -3.91 -16.24
N ILE A 140 14.18 -3.62 -15.70
CA ILE A 140 15.09 -2.59 -16.23
C ILE A 140 15.52 -2.96 -17.64
N LYS A 141 15.87 -4.23 -17.86
CA LYS A 141 16.31 -4.73 -19.16
C LYS A 141 15.21 -4.56 -20.21
N ILE A 142 14.00 -5.01 -19.89
CA ILE A 142 12.86 -4.91 -20.82
C ILE A 142 12.54 -3.44 -21.12
N ALA A 143 12.52 -2.60 -20.10
CA ALA A 143 12.24 -1.18 -20.26
C ALA A 143 13.27 -0.51 -21.17
N GLN A 144 14.55 -0.82 -20.97
CA GLN A 144 15.65 -0.27 -21.78
C GLN A 144 15.54 -0.72 -23.24
N GLU A 145 15.25 -1.99 -23.48
CA GLU A 145 15.09 -2.52 -24.84
C GLU A 145 13.91 -1.89 -25.56
N ASP A 146 12.80 -1.67 -24.84
CA ASP A 146 11.57 -1.13 -25.44
C ASP A 146 11.69 0.33 -25.85
N ILE A 147 12.57 1.11 -25.22
CA ILE A 147 12.76 2.53 -25.52
C ILE A 147 13.94 2.78 -26.46
N SER A 148 14.70 1.75 -26.81
CA SER A 148 15.87 1.86 -27.70
C SER A 148 15.48 2.00 -29.15
#